data_ef54dfb7f02682bf76df43efc7d63d2b
#
_entry.id   ef54dfb7f02682bf76df43efc7d63d2b
#
_cell.length_a   1.000
_cell.length_b   1.000
_cell.length_c   1.000
_cell.angle_alpha   90.00
_cell.angle_beta   90.00
_cell.angle_gamma   90.00
#
_symmetry.space_group_name_H-M   'P 1'
#
loop_
_entity.id
_entity.type
_entity.pdbx_description
1 polymer ?
#
loop_
_entity_poly.entity_id
_entity_poly.type
_entity_poly.pdbx_seq_one_letter_code
_entity_poly.pdbx_strand_id
1 'polypeptide(L)'
;MPSKIFSAAVVGLDAQIIEVETDCSYGLRAFNIVGLPDKAVEESKERVESAIKSSKFSPPHHHPLRVLVNLAPADLKKEGSLYDLPIALGFLAASNQTKFNPQGKIFLGELALDGILRPAKGILPIAIKAKESGFSEIILPKENAAEKIFDGIFLNLSESKGYCL
;
A
#
# COMPACT_ATOMS: atom_id res chain seq x y z
N MET A 1 12.14 -7.09 11.98
CA MET A 1 12.57 -7.45 10.60
C MET A 1 11.77 -6.60 9.63
N PRO A 2 12.40 -6.07 8.57
CA PRO A 2 11.66 -5.30 7.57
C PRO A 2 10.53 -6.13 6.96
N SER A 3 9.39 -5.50 6.73
CA SER A 3 8.28 -6.07 5.96
C SER A 3 8.45 -5.73 4.49
N LYS A 4 7.91 -6.57 3.61
CA LYS A 4 7.90 -6.34 2.16
C LYS A 4 6.48 -6.56 1.63
N ILE A 5 5.91 -5.53 1.05
CA ILE A 5 4.59 -5.50 0.42
C ILE A 5 4.77 -5.10 -1.04
N PHE A 6 3.96 -5.64 -1.94
CA PHE A 6 4.01 -5.28 -3.35
C PHE A 6 2.86 -4.36 -3.72
N SER A 7 3.18 -3.35 -4.52
CA SER A 7 2.26 -2.40 -5.14
C SER A 7 2.63 -2.22 -6.61
N ALA A 8 2.04 -1.26 -7.30
CA ALA A 8 2.39 -0.94 -8.67
C ALA A 8 2.26 0.56 -8.96
N ALA A 9 3.03 1.04 -9.92
CA ALA A 9 2.94 2.38 -10.48
C ALA A 9 2.49 2.32 -11.93
N VAL A 10 1.66 3.26 -12.36
CA VAL A 10 1.35 3.48 -13.76
C VAL A 10 2.42 4.38 -14.36
N VAL A 11 2.99 3.98 -15.49
CA VAL A 11 4.02 4.72 -16.22
C VAL A 11 3.59 4.85 -17.67
N GLY A 12 3.03 6.00 -18.03
CA GLY A 12 2.42 6.18 -19.35
C GLY A 12 1.20 5.26 -19.55
N LEU A 13 1.30 4.34 -20.49
CA LEU A 13 0.28 3.32 -20.78
C LEU A 13 0.58 1.96 -20.15
N ASP A 14 1.69 1.85 -19.46
CA ASP A 14 2.20 0.61 -18.85
C ASP A 14 2.19 0.71 -17.32
N ALA A 15 2.60 -0.34 -16.63
CA ALA A 15 2.77 -0.36 -15.19
C ALA A 15 4.08 -1.04 -14.79
N GLN A 16 4.59 -0.67 -13.61
CA GLN A 16 5.75 -1.32 -13.01
C GLN A 16 5.42 -1.76 -11.59
N ILE A 17 5.96 -2.91 -11.18
CA ILE A 17 5.82 -3.42 -9.82
C ILE A 17 6.70 -2.58 -8.89
N ILE A 18 6.14 -2.19 -7.76
CA ILE A 18 6.80 -1.43 -6.70
C ILE A 18 6.90 -2.30 -5.45
N GLU A 19 8.10 -2.45 -4.92
CA GLU A 19 8.30 -3.04 -3.61
C GLU A 19 8.22 -1.94 -2.55
N VAL A 20 7.35 -2.15 -1.57
CA VAL A 20 7.18 -1.28 -0.40
C VAL A 20 7.82 -1.99 0.78
N GLU A 21 9.04 -1.60 1.09
CA GLU A 21 9.81 -2.14 2.22
C GLU A 21 9.65 -1.22 3.43
N THR A 22 9.25 -1.77 4.56
CA THR A 22 9.07 -0.97 5.77
C THR A 22 9.91 -1.54 6.91
N ASP A 23 10.72 -0.70 7.51
CA ASP A 23 11.48 -0.99 8.72
C ASP A 23 11.01 -0.13 9.88
N CYS A 24 10.92 -0.76 11.05
CA CYS A 24 10.59 -0.10 12.32
C CYS A 24 11.71 -0.35 13.32
N SER A 25 12.33 0.72 13.77
CA SER A 25 13.41 0.68 14.78
C SER A 25 13.11 1.62 15.95
N TYR A 26 13.59 1.28 17.15
CA TYR A 26 13.50 2.16 18.31
C TYR A 26 14.39 3.38 18.13
N GLY A 27 13.89 4.57 18.47
CA GLY A 27 14.67 5.80 18.40
C GLY A 27 13.82 7.06 18.41
N LEU A 28 14.39 8.16 17.92
CA LEU A 28 13.65 9.40 17.74
C LEU A 28 12.50 9.17 16.74
N ARG A 29 11.31 9.63 17.11
CA ARG A 29 10.11 9.51 16.28
C ARG A 29 10.34 10.12 14.90
N ALA A 30 10.20 9.30 13.88
CA ALA A 30 10.27 9.74 12.49
C ALA A 30 9.46 8.80 11.62
N PHE A 31 8.79 9.35 10.62
CA PHE A 31 8.15 8.59 9.56
C PHE A 31 8.68 9.13 8.21
N ASN A 32 9.58 8.39 7.59
CA ASN A 32 10.24 8.78 6.35
C ASN A 32 9.84 7.85 5.21
N ILE A 33 9.56 8.43 4.05
CA ILE A 33 9.33 7.72 2.80
C ILE A 33 10.44 8.12 1.82
N VAL A 34 11.11 7.12 1.25
CA VAL A 34 12.19 7.29 0.27
C VAL A 34 11.89 6.50 -1.00
N GLY A 35 12.63 6.74 -2.07
CA GLY A 35 12.42 6.08 -3.37
C GLY A 35 11.70 6.98 -4.36
N LEU A 36 12.06 8.27 -4.43
CA LEU A 36 11.48 9.29 -5.30
C LEU A 36 9.95 9.47 -5.14
N PRO A 37 9.42 9.64 -3.90
CA PRO A 37 8.02 9.97 -3.71
C PRO A 37 7.71 11.36 -4.25
N ASP A 38 6.54 11.55 -4.85
CA ASP A 38 5.99 12.87 -5.07
C ASP A 38 5.36 13.44 -3.78
N LYS A 39 4.85 14.68 -3.84
CA LYS A 39 4.21 15.30 -2.69
C LYS A 39 2.99 14.50 -2.17
N ALA A 40 2.20 13.93 -3.07
CA ALA A 40 1.02 13.15 -2.67
C ALA A 40 1.40 11.86 -1.93
N VAL A 41 2.50 11.21 -2.34
CA VAL A 41 3.08 10.05 -1.64
C VAL A 41 3.68 10.48 -0.30
N GLU A 42 4.33 11.63 -0.21
CA GLU A 42 4.84 12.14 1.08
C GLU A 42 3.72 12.44 2.08
N GLU A 43 2.57 12.95 1.59
CA GLU A 43 1.36 13.18 2.40
C GLU A 43 0.67 11.89 2.87
N SER A 44 1.03 10.73 2.31
CA SER A 44 0.52 9.42 2.77
C SER A 44 0.74 9.19 4.26
N LYS A 45 1.81 9.75 4.84
CA LYS A 45 2.12 9.63 6.27
C LYS A 45 0.94 10.03 7.14
N GLU A 46 0.35 11.18 6.86
CA GLU A 46 -0.78 11.72 7.63
C GLU A 46 -2.04 10.86 7.46
N ARG A 47 -2.33 10.44 6.21
CA ARG A 47 -3.48 9.58 5.94
C ARG A 47 -3.34 8.22 6.59
N VAL A 48 -2.16 7.60 6.44
CA VAL A 48 -1.84 6.29 7.02
C VAL A 48 -1.92 6.31 8.55
N GLU A 49 -1.32 7.31 9.21
CA GLU A 49 -1.38 7.42 10.67
C GLU A 49 -2.82 7.57 11.18
N SER A 50 -3.62 8.43 10.51
CA SER A 50 -5.02 8.63 10.87
C SER A 50 -5.85 7.37 10.66
N ALA A 51 -5.69 6.70 9.52
CA ALA A 51 -6.40 5.46 9.18
C ALA A 51 -6.07 4.33 10.16
N ILE A 52 -4.79 4.13 10.50
CA ILE A 52 -4.35 3.13 11.48
C ILE A 52 -4.99 3.39 12.84
N LYS A 53 -4.99 4.64 13.30
CA LYS A 53 -5.64 5.03 14.55
C LYS A 53 -7.14 4.76 14.54
N SER A 54 -7.83 5.13 13.46
CA SER A 54 -9.28 4.92 13.30
C SER A 54 -9.65 3.45 13.26
N SER A 55 -8.74 2.61 12.75
CA SER A 55 -8.88 1.15 12.71
C SER A 55 -8.48 0.44 14.01
N LYS A 56 -8.27 1.20 15.10
CA LYS A 56 -7.92 0.71 16.44
C LYS A 56 -6.55 0.02 16.56
N PHE A 57 -5.67 0.22 15.59
CA PHE A 57 -4.27 -0.13 15.71
C PHE A 57 -3.45 1.01 16.32
N SER A 58 -2.25 0.70 16.76
CA SER A 58 -1.33 1.69 17.34
C SER A 58 -0.54 2.40 16.23
N PRO A 59 -0.78 3.71 15.98
CA PRO A 59 -0.09 4.43 14.92
C PRO A 59 1.38 4.72 15.30
N PRO A 60 2.24 5.04 14.30
CA PRO A 60 3.67 5.26 14.49
C PRO A 60 4.03 6.23 15.62
N HIS A 61 3.26 7.30 15.80
CA HIS A 61 3.55 8.33 16.80
C HIS A 61 3.26 7.93 18.24
N HIS A 62 2.57 6.80 18.51
CA HIS A 62 2.31 6.33 19.87
C HIS A 62 3.55 5.72 20.55
N HIS A 63 4.57 5.39 19.80
CA HIS A 63 5.79 4.77 20.29
C HIS A 63 7.04 5.56 19.87
N PRO A 64 8.17 5.47 20.58
CA PRO A 64 9.43 6.04 20.15
C PRO A 64 10.02 5.21 18.99
N LEU A 65 9.33 5.21 17.86
CA LEU A 65 9.69 4.45 16.67
C LEU A 65 10.15 5.38 15.55
N ARG A 66 11.22 4.96 14.90
CA ARG A 66 11.61 5.46 13.59
C ARG A 66 11.07 4.49 12.54
N VAL A 67 10.16 4.96 11.72
CA VAL A 67 9.59 4.23 10.59
C VAL A 67 10.28 4.71 9.31
N LEU A 68 10.82 3.79 8.54
CA LEU A 68 11.39 4.05 7.22
C LEU A 68 10.66 3.19 6.20
N VAL A 69 10.07 3.83 5.21
CA VAL A 69 9.44 3.18 4.05
C VAL A 69 10.29 3.46 2.83
N ASN A 70 10.72 2.40 2.14
CA ASN A 70 11.42 2.49 0.88
C ASN A 70 10.51 1.99 -0.25
N LEU A 71 10.31 2.82 -1.27
CA LEU A 71 9.54 2.50 -2.47
C LEU A 71 10.51 2.15 -3.60
N ALA A 72 10.81 0.89 -3.78
CA ALA A 72 11.75 0.41 -4.80
C ALA A 72 11.04 0.06 -6.13
N PRO A 73 11.68 0.28 -7.29
CA PRO A 73 13.04 0.79 -7.47
C PRO A 73 13.15 2.32 -7.28
N ALA A 74 14.32 2.80 -6.85
CA ALA A 74 14.53 4.20 -6.50
C ALA A 74 14.68 5.16 -7.70
N ASP A 75 14.85 4.64 -8.90
CA ASP A 75 14.99 5.41 -10.15
C ASP A 75 13.64 5.74 -10.80
N LEU A 76 12.55 5.14 -10.31
CA LEU A 76 11.19 5.40 -10.76
C LEU A 76 10.50 6.37 -9.80
N LYS A 77 9.96 7.48 -10.33
CA LYS A 77 9.13 8.41 -9.57
C LYS A 77 7.78 7.76 -9.23
N LYS A 78 7.39 7.82 -7.96
CA LYS A 78 6.10 7.34 -7.47
C LYS A 78 5.17 8.52 -7.30
N GLU A 79 4.01 8.44 -7.93
CA GLU A 79 3.02 9.52 -7.97
C GLU A 79 1.66 9.06 -7.46
N GLY A 80 0.97 9.97 -6.79
CA GLY A 80 -0.41 9.77 -6.34
C GLY A 80 -0.53 9.03 -5.01
N SER A 81 -1.75 8.60 -4.68
CA SER A 81 -2.14 8.11 -3.35
C SER A 81 -2.34 6.59 -3.27
N LEU A 82 -2.01 5.85 -4.33
CA LEU A 82 -2.22 4.38 -4.38
C LEU A 82 -1.39 3.58 -3.36
N TYR A 83 -0.37 4.21 -2.79
CA TYR A 83 0.56 3.56 -1.88
C TYR A 83 0.14 3.59 -0.41
N ASP A 84 -0.95 4.29 -0.07
CA ASP A 84 -1.40 4.41 1.33
C ASP A 84 -1.66 3.04 1.96
N LEU A 85 -2.41 2.17 1.28
CA LEU A 85 -2.70 0.82 1.77
C LEU A 85 -1.43 -0.02 1.94
N PRO A 86 -0.55 -0.18 0.95
CA PRO A 86 0.67 -0.97 1.13
C PRO A 86 1.63 -0.39 2.17
N ILE A 87 1.71 0.93 2.34
CA ILE A 87 2.49 1.58 3.39
C ILE A 87 1.92 1.24 4.77
N ALA A 88 0.59 1.35 4.95
CA ALA A 88 -0.08 1.01 6.20
C ALA A 88 0.12 -0.47 6.58
N LEU A 89 -0.10 -1.38 5.64
CA LEU A 89 0.10 -2.81 5.85
C LEU A 89 1.57 -3.14 6.15
N GLY A 90 2.50 -2.48 5.45
CA GLY A 90 3.93 -2.60 5.70
C GLY A 90 4.30 -2.22 7.13
N PHE A 91 3.79 -1.09 7.62
CA PHE A 91 4.00 -0.66 9.00
C PHE A 91 3.38 -1.64 10.01
N LEU A 92 2.13 -2.06 9.82
CA LEU A 92 1.46 -2.99 10.72
C LEU A 92 2.18 -4.34 10.81
N ALA A 93 2.70 -4.84 9.68
CA ALA A 93 3.50 -6.06 9.66
C ALA A 93 4.87 -5.87 10.33
N ALA A 94 5.60 -4.79 10.02
CA ALA A 94 6.91 -4.50 10.58
C ALA A 94 6.86 -4.24 12.09
N SER A 95 5.76 -3.65 12.59
CA SER A 95 5.51 -3.42 14.01
C SER A 95 4.88 -4.62 14.73
N ASN A 96 4.71 -5.76 14.06
CA ASN A 96 4.08 -6.99 14.58
C ASN A 96 2.63 -6.81 15.08
N GLN A 97 1.91 -5.82 14.58
CA GLN A 97 0.51 -5.61 14.93
C GLN A 97 -0.44 -6.50 14.12
N THR A 98 0.00 -6.98 12.97
CA THR A 98 -0.75 -7.94 12.15
C THR A 98 0.17 -8.98 11.53
N LYS A 99 -0.42 -10.13 11.15
CA LYS A 99 0.28 -11.21 10.43
C LYS A 99 -0.59 -11.64 9.26
N PHE A 100 -0.05 -11.53 8.06
CA PHE A 100 -0.68 -12.01 6.83
C PHE A 100 0.40 -12.38 5.82
N ASN A 101 0.02 -13.13 4.78
CA ASN A 101 0.95 -13.49 3.70
C ASN A 101 0.81 -12.53 2.52
N PRO A 102 1.79 -11.65 2.26
CA PRO A 102 1.77 -10.74 1.12
C PRO A 102 2.27 -11.36 -0.20
N GLN A 103 2.80 -12.58 -0.17
CA GLN A 103 3.39 -13.21 -1.36
C GLN A 103 2.34 -13.42 -2.46
N GLY A 104 2.73 -13.13 -3.70
CA GLY A 104 1.87 -13.27 -4.86
C GLY A 104 0.71 -12.27 -4.94
N LYS A 105 0.70 -11.25 -4.08
CA LYS A 105 -0.37 -10.26 -3.98
C LYS A 105 0.15 -8.84 -4.22
N ILE A 106 -0.63 -8.04 -4.94
CA ILE A 106 -0.43 -6.59 -5.08
C ILE A 106 -1.49 -5.86 -4.28
N PHE A 107 -1.09 -4.82 -3.57
CA PHE A 107 -1.98 -4.01 -2.74
C PHE A 107 -2.03 -2.57 -3.27
N LEU A 108 -3.23 -2.05 -3.48
CA LEU A 108 -3.48 -0.72 -4.04
C LEU A 108 -4.63 -0.05 -3.31
N GLY A 109 -4.49 1.23 -3.02
CA GLY A 109 -5.61 2.04 -2.54
C GLY A 109 -5.18 3.26 -1.75
N GLU A 110 -5.91 4.34 -1.96
CA GLU A 110 -5.86 5.52 -1.11
C GLU A 110 -6.66 5.27 0.16
N LEU A 111 -6.14 5.67 1.30
CA LEU A 111 -6.84 5.62 2.58
C LEU A 111 -7.49 6.96 2.91
N ALA A 112 -8.78 6.93 3.20
CA ALA A 112 -9.44 8.02 3.91
C ALA A 112 -9.01 8.02 5.39
N LEU A 113 -9.19 9.13 6.10
CA LEU A 113 -8.74 9.27 7.49
C LEU A 113 -9.43 8.33 8.47
N ASP A 114 -10.60 7.81 8.09
CA ASP A 114 -11.36 6.80 8.84
C ASP A 114 -10.95 5.35 8.53
N GLY A 115 -9.97 5.15 7.62
CA GLY A 115 -9.47 3.84 7.22
C GLY A 115 -10.21 3.20 6.04
N ILE A 116 -11.22 3.87 5.47
CA ILE A 116 -11.93 3.38 4.29
C ILE A 116 -11.07 3.57 3.05
N LEU A 117 -11.03 2.57 2.18
CA LEU A 117 -10.33 2.65 0.90
C LEU A 117 -11.16 3.45 -0.11
N ARG A 118 -10.50 4.34 -0.84
CA ARG A 118 -11.07 5.10 -1.96
C ARG A 118 -10.73 4.47 -3.30
N PRO A 119 -11.58 4.65 -4.32
CA PRO A 119 -11.35 4.09 -5.66
C PRO A 119 -9.97 4.46 -6.22
N ALA A 120 -9.31 3.48 -6.82
CA ALA A 120 -8.02 3.64 -7.47
C ALA A 120 -8.18 3.83 -8.98
N LYS A 121 -7.26 4.56 -9.62
CA LYS A 121 -7.20 4.73 -11.08
C LYS A 121 -6.06 3.90 -11.66
N GLY A 122 -6.17 3.56 -12.97
CA GLY A 122 -5.11 2.85 -13.67
C GLY A 122 -5.01 1.35 -13.34
N ILE A 123 -6.11 0.73 -12.92
CA ILE A 123 -6.13 -0.68 -12.53
C ILE A 123 -5.83 -1.60 -13.72
N LEU A 124 -6.30 -1.27 -14.93
CA LEU A 124 -6.10 -2.12 -16.10
C LEU A 124 -4.62 -2.39 -16.44
N PRO A 125 -3.77 -1.38 -16.65
CA PRO A 125 -2.34 -1.63 -16.90
C PRO A 125 -1.66 -2.33 -15.72
N ILE A 126 -2.06 -2.04 -14.48
CA ILE A 126 -1.54 -2.72 -13.29
C ILE A 126 -1.91 -4.20 -13.30
N ALA A 127 -3.16 -4.55 -13.65
CA ALA A 127 -3.62 -5.93 -13.70
C ALA A 127 -2.88 -6.75 -14.78
N ILE A 128 -2.64 -6.15 -15.95
CA ILE A 128 -1.84 -6.77 -17.02
C ILE A 128 -0.43 -7.06 -16.49
N LYS A 129 0.22 -6.04 -15.92
CA LYS A 129 1.58 -6.16 -15.40
C LYS A 129 1.69 -7.17 -14.26
N ALA A 130 0.72 -7.21 -13.36
CA ALA A 130 0.64 -8.18 -12.28
C ALA A 130 0.65 -9.61 -12.80
N LYS A 131 -0.20 -9.88 -13.80
CA LYS A 131 -0.29 -11.20 -14.45
C LYS A 131 1.03 -11.59 -15.11
N GLU A 132 1.63 -10.71 -15.91
CA GLU A 132 2.94 -10.92 -16.56
C GLU A 132 4.05 -11.19 -15.55
N SER A 133 3.98 -10.56 -14.38
CA SER A 133 4.97 -10.70 -13.30
C SER A 133 4.69 -11.88 -12.35
N GLY A 134 3.66 -12.70 -12.62
CA GLY A 134 3.36 -13.92 -11.87
C GLY A 134 2.61 -13.69 -10.56
N PHE A 135 2.02 -12.51 -10.34
CA PHE A 135 1.11 -12.28 -9.22
C PHE A 135 -0.23 -12.95 -9.48
N SER A 136 -0.80 -13.52 -8.43
CA SER A 136 -2.07 -14.26 -8.49
C SER A 136 -3.28 -13.44 -8.00
N GLU A 137 -3.03 -12.36 -7.24
CA GLU A 137 -4.07 -11.62 -6.56
C GLU A 137 -3.76 -10.11 -6.52
N ILE A 138 -4.78 -9.28 -6.71
CA ILE A 138 -4.72 -7.83 -6.49
C ILE A 138 -5.77 -7.46 -5.45
N ILE A 139 -5.34 -6.83 -4.37
CA ILE A 139 -6.18 -6.28 -3.32
C ILE A 139 -6.42 -4.81 -3.65
N LEU A 140 -7.66 -4.44 -3.88
CA LEU A 140 -8.05 -3.10 -4.31
C LEU A 140 -9.42 -2.71 -3.73
N PRO A 141 -9.80 -1.43 -3.78
CA PRO A 141 -11.10 -0.96 -3.31
C PRO A 141 -12.27 -1.63 -4.06
N LYS A 142 -13.34 -1.93 -3.32
CA LYS A 142 -14.54 -2.60 -3.87
C LYS A 142 -15.16 -1.88 -5.05
N GLU A 143 -15.10 -0.56 -5.06
CA GLU A 143 -15.64 0.28 -6.13
C GLU A 143 -14.98 0.01 -7.48
N ASN A 144 -13.76 -0.52 -7.49
CA ASN A 144 -13.06 -0.95 -8.69
C ASN A 144 -13.49 -2.33 -9.22
N ALA A 145 -14.33 -3.04 -8.48
CA ALA A 145 -14.80 -4.39 -8.85
C ALA A 145 -15.62 -4.47 -10.15
N ALA A 146 -16.27 -3.37 -10.52
CA ALA A 146 -17.05 -3.30 -11.75
C ALA A 146 -16.18 -3.37 -13.02
N GLU A 147 -14.89 -3.12 -12.88
CA GLU A 147 -13.91 -3.36 -13.91
C GLU A 147 -13.61 -4.87 -13.99
N LYS A 148 -14.50 -5.67 -14.61
CA LYS A 148 -14.26 -7.10 -14.89
C LYS A 148 -13.12 -7.23 -15.90
N ILE A 149 -11.89 -7.21 -15.40
CA ILE A 149 -10.77 -6.94 -16.29
C ILE A 149 -10.09 -8.20 -16.82
N PHE A 150 -10.10 -9.35 -16.12
CA PHE A 150 -9.35 -10.51 -16.64
C PHE A 150 -9.79 -11.86 -16.07
N ASP A 151 -9.85 -12.88 -16.93
CA ASP A 151 -9.74 -14.29 -16.57
C ASP A 151 -8.33 -14.57 -16.01
N GLY A 152 -8.26 -15.02 -14.78
CA GLY A 152 -7.04 -15.56 -14.15
C GLY A 152 -6.30 -14.68 -13.15
N ILE A 153 -6.80 -13.49 -12.83
CA ILE A 153 -6.39 -12.73 -11.63
C ILE A 153 -7.61 -12.61 -10.71
N PHE A 154 -7.51 -13.11 -9.50
CA PHE A 154 -8.51 -12.89 -8.47
C PHE A 154 -8.40 -11.46 -7.97
N LEU A 155 -9.43 -10.65 -8.26
CA LEU A 155 -9.61 -9.37 -7.60
C LEU A 155 -10.19 -9.66 -6.22
N ASN A 156 -9.39 -9.58 -5.18
CA ASN A 156 -9.90 -9.66 -3.82
C ASN A 156 -10.38 -8.26 -3.42
N LEU A 157 -11.69 -8.14 -3.37
CA LEU A 157 -12.36 -6.90 -3.04
C LEU A 157 -12.44 -6.79 -1.54
N SER A 158 -11.82 -5.76 -0.97
CA SER A 158 -12.09 -5.42 0.42
C SER A 158 -13.56 -5.02 0.53
N GLU A 159 -14.38 -5.93 1.06
CA GLU A 159 -15.76 -5.57 1.37
C GLU A 159 -15.76 -4.44 2.40
N SER A 160 -16.47 -3.36 2.12
CA SER A 160 -16.63 -2.20 3.00
C SER A 160 -17.48 -2.49 4.26
N LYS A 161 -17.61 -3.75 4.65
CA LYS A 161 -18.19 -4.18 5.93
C LYS A 161 -17.10 -4.74 6.83
N GLY A 162 -16.39 -3.84 7.52
CA GLY A 162 -15.68 -4.18 8.74
C GLY A 162 -14.21 -4.61 8.61
N TYR A 163 -13.56 -4.44 7.50
CA TYR A 163 -12.11 -4.40 7.44
C TYR A 163 -11.64 -2.96 7.23
N CYS A 164 -11.81 -2.17 8.28
CA CYS A 164 -10.74 -1.24 8.63
C CYS A 164 -9.47 -2.07 8.73
N LEU A 165 -8.31 -1.55 8.29
CA LEU A 165 -7.01 -2.18 8.45
C LEU A 165 -6.93 -3.10 9.64
#